data_20ef18fc8f7a7e5cd0d41fbd7c8522b7
#
_entry.id   20ef18fc8f7a7e5cd0d41fbd7c8522b7
#
_cell.length_a   1.000
_cell.length_b   1.000
_cell.length_c   1.000
_cell.angle_alpha   90.00
_cell.angle_beta   90.00
_cell.angle_gamma   90.00
#
_symmetry.space_group_name_H-M   'P 1'
#
loop_
_entity.id
_entity.type
_entity.pdbx_description
1 polymer ?
#
loop_
_entity_poly.entity_id
_entity_poly.type
_entity_poly.pdbx_seq_one_letter_code
_entity_poly.pdbx_strand_id
1 'polypeptide(L)'
;MKKKVFVSGCFDMLHSGHVAFFREAATHGDLYVGLGSDKTIFNLKGRKTINTDAERLYMVRAIRYVTDAWINSGSGLMDFEQEVRQLKPDIFFVNEDGYTPDKQKLCAEIGIELLVSKREPHQGLPVRSTTALRSECRIPFRLDLAGGWLDQPFVSQHHPGPVITISIEPDYDFNDRSGMSSSTRKKAIQLWKTDIPEGDTELLAKTLFSFENPPGTKYVSGSQDAIGIVFPGVNKLDYEPGQYWPSAITAQSNKEVLDFIERHLWFITLSPRNGSYDVLADTAINAENAKALADAALGCWDAILQKNLNAFGHYFRKSFEAQIQLFPNMVNEQINEQIEQYRDTALGWKLSGAGGGGYLVLVSDKPIPNAIQVRIRR
;
A
#
# COMPACT_ATOMS: atom_id res chain seq x y z
N MET A 1 14.96 -10.29 44.03
CA MET A 1 15.49 -10.06 42.67
C MET A 1 14.44 -9.26 41.92
N LYS A 2 14.84 -8.34 41.03
CA LYS A 2 13.89 -7.65 40.17
C LYS A 2 13.32 -8.67 39.16
N LYS A 3 12.05 -8.48 38.79
CA LYS A 3 11.42 -9.28 37.73
C LYS A 3 12.19 -9.11 36.42
N LYS A 4 12.26 -10.17 35.62
CA LYS A 4 12.75 -10.12 34.24
C LYS A 4 11.58 -9.82 33.32
N VAL A 5 11.69 -8.79 32.50
CA VAL A 5 10.71 -8.41 31.49
C VAL A 5 11.29 -8.67 30.11
N PHE A 6 10.57 -9.37 29.26
CA PHE A 6 10.97 -9.64 27.90
C PHE A 6 10.07 -8.91 26.90
N VAL A 7 10.66 -8.36 25.84
CA VAL A 7 9.95 -7.83 24.68
C VAL A 7 10.58 -8.38 23.41
N SER A 8 9.79 -8.56 22.36
CA SER A 8 10.29 -8.91 21.03
C SER A 8 9.73 -7.98 19.95
N GLY A 9 10.57 -7.67 18.97
CA GLY A 9 10.14 -6.84 17.85
C GLY A 9 11.21 -6.62 16.78
N CYS A 10 10.82 -5.89 15.73
CA CYS A 10 11.72 -5.51 14.65
C CYS A 10 12.63 -4.34 15.06
N PHE A 11 12.09 -3.31 15.68
CA PHE A 11 12.75 -2.08 16.11
C PHE A 11 13.57 -1.40 14.99
N ASP A 12 13.10 -1.54 13.75
CA ASP A 12 13.68 -0.84 12.62
C ASP A 12 13.31 0.65 12.65
N MET A 13 14.24 1.54 12.25
CA MET A 13 14.10 2.99 12.38
C MET A 13 13.71 3.39 13.80
N LEU A 14 14.57 3.12 14.78
CA LEU A 14 14.33 3.40 16.19
C LEU A 14 13.82 4.84 16.39
N HIS A 15 12.69 5.00 17.08
CA HIS A 15 11.99 6.28 17.27
C HIS A 15 11.45 6.42 18.69
N SER A 16 10.93 7.62 19.02
CA SER A 16 10.42 7.95 20.38
C SER A 16 9.36 6.96 20.89
N GLY A 17 8.52 6.40 20.02
CA GLY A 17 7.54 5.38 20.38
C GLY A 17 8.17 4.08 20.88
N HIS A 18 9.28 3.62 20.27
CA HIS A 18 10.03 2.46 20.77
C HIS A 18 10.67 2.75 22.13
N VAL A 19 11.24 3.96 22.31
CA VAL A 19 11.84 4.36 23.59
C VAL A 19 10.78 4.45 24.69
N ALA A 20 9.58 4.99 24.38
CA ALA A 20 8.46 5.03 25.32
C ALA A 20 7.99 3.62 25.72
N PHE A 21 7.89 2.70 24.75
CA PHE A 21 7.57 1.29 24.99
C PHE A 21 8.60 0.60 25.89
N PHE A 22 9.90 0.79 25.64
CA PHE A 22 10.94 0.25 26.50
C PHE A 22 10.93 0.85 27.89
N ARG A 23 10.65 2.15 28.03
CA ARG A 23 10.48 2.81 29.32
C ARG A 23 9.32 2.21 30.12
N GLU A 24 8.17 2.01 29.46
CA GLU A 24 6.98 1.40 30.08
C GLU A 24 7.31 -0.04 30.54
N ALA A 25 7.88 -0.87 29.67
CA ALA A 25 8.29 -2.23 30.00
C ALA A 25 9.26 -2.28 31.19
N ALA A 26 10.25 -1.39 31.22
CA ALA A 26 11.26 -1.31 32.29
C ALA A 26 10.69 -0.88 33.66
N THR A 27 9.45 -0.34 33.72
CA THR A 27 8.79 -0.09 35.02
C THR A 27 8.40 -1.37 35.75
N HIS A 28 8.30 -2.48 35.02
CA HIS A 28 7.94 -3.80 35.56
C HIS A 28 9.14 -4.64 35.98
N GLY A 29 10.37 -4.27 35.60
CA GLY A 29 11.58 -5.01 35.98
C GLY A 29 12.77 -4.75 35.06
N ASP A 30 13.76 -5.65 35.10
CA ASP A 30 14.93 -5.60 34.21
C ASP A 30 14.52 -6.04 32.79
N LEU A 31 14.73 -5.16 31.80
CA LEU A 31 14.22 -5.32 30.43
C LEU A 31 15.23 -6.05 29.54
N TYR A 32 14.78 -7.12 28.92
CA TYR A 32 15.48 -7.91 27.92
C TYR A 32 14.77 -7.82 26.56
N VAL A 33 15.52 -7.60 25.49
CA VAL A 33 14.94 -7.31 24.17
C VAL A 33 15.43 -8.31 23.12
N GLY A 34 14.51 -9.08 22.54
CA GLY A 34 14.75 -9.93 21.37
C GLY A 34 14.43 -9.18 20.07
N LEU A 35 15.37 -9.16 19.13
CA LEU A 35 15.21 -8.54 17.82
C LEU A 35 15.06 -9.60 16.74
N GLY A 36 14.05 -9.47 15.88
CA GLY A 36 13.93 -10.31 14.69
C GLY A 36 15.11 -10.07 13.73
N SER A 37 15.72 -11.15 13.21
CA SER A 37 16.79 -11.06 12.23
C SER A 37 16.30 -10.42 10.91
N ASP A 38 17.21 -9.87 10.11
CA ASP A 38 16.85 -9.30 8.79
C ASP A 38 16.15 -10.32 7.90
N LYS A 39 16.58 -11.58 7.96
CA LYS A 39 15.96 -12.70 7.24
C LYS A 39 14.52 -12.96 7.71
N THR A 40 14.30 -13.01 9.03
CA THR A 40 12.96 -13.18 9.61
C THR A 40 12.03 -12.05 9.20
N ILE A 41 12.49 -10.80 9.32
CA ILE A 41 11.69 -9.63 8.94
C ILE A 41 11.38 -9.60 7.45
N PHE A 42 12.34 -9.97 6.60
CA PHE A 42 12.10 -10.07 5.15
C PHE A 42 11.03 -11.11 4.82
N ASN A 43 11.10 -12.29 5.44
CA ASN A 43 10.13 -13.37 5.22
C ASN A 43 8.71 -12.99 5.71
N LEU A 44 8.60 -12.29 6.84
CA LEU A 44 7.31 -11.88 7.42
C LEU A 44 6.67 -10.68 6.71
N LYS A 45 7.48 -9.71 6.26
CA LYS A 45 6.98 -8.41 5.76
C LYS A 45 7.19 -8.20 4.27
N GLY A 46 7.86 -9.14 3.56
CA GLY A 46 8.18 -9.03 2.13
C GLY A 46 9.10 -7.85 1.79
N ARG A 47 9.80 -7.27 2.78
CA ARG A 47 10.67 -6.10 2.59
C ARG A 47 11.89 -6.13 3.50
N LYS A 48 12.99 -5.53 3.02
CA LYS A 48 14.20 -5.35 3.83
C LYS A 48 13.99 -4.31 4.94
N THR A 49 14.71 -4.48 6.03
CA THR A 49 14.89 -3.44 7.05
C THR A 49 15.69 -2.26 6.50
N ILE A 50 15.53 -1.09 7.05
CA ILE A 50 16.38 0.10 6.74
C ILE A 50 17.73 -0.08 7.40
N ASN A 51 17.71 -0.41 8.70
CA ASN A 51 18.92 -0.70 9.46
C ASN A 51 19.09 -2.22 9.54
N THR A 52 20.31 -2.70 9.35
CA THR A 52 20.65 -4.12 9.53
C THR A 52 20.38 -4.57 10.97
N ASP A 53 20.21 -5.87 11.19
CA ASP A 53 19.98 -6.41 12.54
C ASP A 53 21.12 -6.06 13.50
N ALA A 54 22.37 -5.99 13.04
CA ALA A 54 23.52 -5.54 13.83
C ALA A 54 23.38 -4.05 14.25
N GLU A 55 22.98 -3.16 13.35
CA GLU A 55 22.74 -1.74 13.66
C GLU A 55 21.57 -1.58 14.63
N ARG A 56 20.48 -2.31 14.41
CA ARG A 56 19.31 -2.30 15.29
C ARG A 56 19.66 -2.77 16.70
N LEU A 57 20.44 -3.85 16.80
CA LEU A 57 20.93 -4.36 18.07
C LEU A 57 21.83 -3.35 18.79
N TYR A 58 22.77 -2.72 18.06
CA TYR A 58 23.64 -1.68 18.60
C TYR A 58 22.83 -0.51 19.19
N MET A 59 21.83 -0.01 18.47
CA MET A 59 20.99 1.09 18.91
C MET A 59 20.11 0.70 20.11
N VAL A 60 19.52 -0.50 20.10
CA VAL A 60 18.66 -0.98 21.21
C VAL A 60 19.48 -1.15 22.50
N ARG A 61 20.69 -1.69 22.42
CA ARG A 61 21.59 -1.83 23.56
C ARG A 61 22.02 -0.49 24.17
N ALA A 62 22.04 0.59 23.38
CA ALA A 62 22.37 1.93 23.84
C ALA A 62 21.21 2.60 24.62
N ILE A 63 20.00 2.02 24.61
CA ILE A 63 18.84 2.55 25.31
C ILE A 63 18.96 2.27 26.82
N ARG A 64 19.00 3.32 27.62
CA ARG A 64 19.19 3.23 29.08
C ARG A 64 18.18 2.38 29.86
N TYR A 65 17.06 2.03 29.23
CA TYR A 65 16.02 1.19 29.84
C TYR A 65 16.24 -0.29 29.58
N VAL A 66 17.14 -0.64 28.66
CA VAL A 66 17.43 -2.02 28.24
C VAL A 66 18.57 -2.57 29.07
N THR A 67 18.35 -3.72 29.69
CA THR A 67 19.37 -4.46 30.47
C THR A 67 20.27 -5.24 29.54
N ASP A 68 19.70 -5.97 28.57
CA ASP A 68 20.43 -6.64 27.48
C ASP A 68 19.51 -6.86 26.26
N ALA A 69 20.13 -7.06 25.11
CA ALA A 69 19.43 -7.34 23.86
C ALA A 69 20.22 -8.27 22.95
N TRP A 70 19.51 -9.04 22.10
CA TRP A 70 20.10 -9.98 21.14
C TRP A 70 19.23 -10.11 19.90
N ILE A 71 19.83 -10.70 18.83
CA ILE A 71 19.08 -11.13 17.65
C ILE A 71 18.50 -12.52 17.93
N ASN A 72 17.20 -12.69 17.73
CA ASN A 72 16.52 -13.97 17.89
C ASN A 72 17.08 -15.02 16.89
N SER A 73 17.26 -16.25 17.35
CA SER A 73 17.81 -17.35 16.56
C SER A 73 16.77 -18.07 15.71
N GLY A 74 15.47 -17.92 16.05
CA GLY A 74 14.36 -18.58 15.39
C GLY A 74 13.93 -17.91 14.09
N SER A 75 12.75 -18.30 13.61
CA SER A 75 12.12 -17.76 12.40
C SER A 75 10.60 -17.61 12.56
N GLY A 76 9.97 -16.81 11.70
CA GLY A 76 8.53 -16.57 11.74
C GLY A 76 8.09 -15.67 12.89
N LEU A 77 6.80 -15.71 13.22
CA LEU A 77 6.18 -14.84 14.25
C LEU A 77 6.66 -15.15 15.69
N MET A 78 7.15 -16.37 15.93
CA MET A 78 7.62 -16.85 17.22
C MET A 78 9.14 -17.05 17.24
N ASP A 79 9.87 -16.25 16.48
CA ASP A 79 11.33 -16.34 16.32
C ASP A 79 12.13 -16.26 17.62
N PHE A 80 11.51 -15.77 18.69
CA PHE A 80 12.07 -15.59 20.03
C PHE A 80 11.80 -16.77 21.00
N GLU A 81 11.09 -17.81 20.58
CA GLU A 81 10.60 -18.84 21.51
C GLU A 81 11.75 -19.53 22.26
N GLN A 82 12.86 -19.82 21.60
CA GLN A 82 14.01 -20.47 22.22
C GLN A 82 14.60 -19.58 23.33
N GLU A 83 14.79 -18.31 23.06
CA GLU A 83 15.37 -17.34 23.99
C GLU A 83 14.45 -17.09 25.20
N VAL A 84 13.14 -17.04 24.98
CA VAL A 84 12.16 -16.91 26.08
C VAL A 84 12.20 -18.13 27.00
N ARG A 85 12.26 -19.33 26.43
CA ARG A 85 12.38 -20.57 27.22
C ARG A 85 13.68 -20.65 28.02
N GLN A 86 14.78 -20.09 27.50
CA GLN A 86 16.10 -20.01 28.18
C GLN A 86 16.12 -18.91 29.25
N LEU A 87 15.65 -17.72 28.91
CA LEU A 87 15.66 -16.55 29.82
C LEU A 87 14.73 -16.76 31.01
N LYS A 88 13.58 -17.43 30.79
CA LYS A 88 12.49 -17.60 31.74
C LYS A 88 12.10 -16.26 32.37
N PRO A 89 11.62 -15.28 31.57
CA PRO A 89 11.20 -14.01 32.13
C PRO A 89 9.96 -14.18 33.00
N ASP A 90 9.72 -13.25 33.91
CA ASP A 90 8.49 -13.21 34.70
C ASP A 90 7.33 -12.61 33.87
N ILE A 91 7.67 -11.69 32.95
CA ILE A 91 6.69 -10.94 32.15
C ILE A 91 7.13 -10.94 30.68
N PHE A 92 6.20 -11.25 29.78
CA PHE A 92 6.30 -10.94 28.36
C PHE A 92 5.44 -9.70 28.07
N PHE A 93 6.08 -8.60 27.69
CA PHE A 93 5.44 -7.32 27.46
C PHE A 93 5.29 -7.08 25.98
N VAL A 94 4.07 -6.80 25.48
CA VAL A 94 3.75 -6.65 24.06
C VAL A 94 2.92 -5.39 23.80
N ASN A 95 2.94 -4.89 22.57
CA ASN A 95 1.95 -3.93 22.09
C ASN A 95 0.63 -4.65 21.71
N GLU A 96 -0.47 -3.90 21.57
CA GLU A 96 -1.76 -4.44 21.12
C GLU A 96 -1.63 -5.16 19.77
N ASP A 97 -0.93 -4.55 18.79
CA ASP A 97 -0.65 -5.15 17.48
C ASP A 97 0.40 -6.27 17.53
N GLY A 98 1.13 -6.40 18.62
CA GLY A 98 2.05 -7.49 18.90
C GLY A 98 1.44 -8.66 19.67
N TYR A 99 0.21 -8.51 20.18
CA TYR A 99 -0.52 -9.60 20.83
C TYR A 99 -0.96 -10.64 19.79
N THR A 100 -0.73 -11.93 20.09
CA THR A 100 -1.24 -13.05 19.30
C THR A 100 -1.67 -14.18 20.22
N PRO A 101 -2.65 -15.02 19.81
CA PRO A 101 -3.05 -16.20 20.57
C PRO A 101 -1.89 -17.18 20.85
N ASP A 102 -0.94 -17.30 19.92
CA ASP A 102 0.22 -18.18 20.08
C ASP A 102 1.16 -17.68 21.18
N LYS A 103 1.36 -16.36 21.29
CA LYS A 103 2.14 -15.76 22.41
C LYS A 103 1.46 -16.00 23.74
N GLN A 104 0.14 -15.82 23.79
CA GLN A 104 -0.63 -16.10 25.02
C GLN A 104 -0.52 -17.58 25.42
N LYS A 105 -0.63 -18.48 24.44
CA LYS A 105 -0.49 -19.94 24.68
C LYS A 105 0.92 -20.27 25.20
N LEU A 106 1.97 -19.75 24.57
CA LEU A 106 3.35 -19.94 25.03
C LEU A 106 3.52 -19.43 26.46
N CYS A 107 3.04 -18.21 26.78
CA CYS A 107 3.14 -17.66 28.12
C CYS A 107 2.43 -18.53 29.16
N ALA A 108 1.22 -19.02 28.86
CA ALA A 108 0.48 -19.92 29.74
C ALA A 108 1.21 -21.26 29.95
N GLU A 109 1.80 -21.83 28.89
CA GLU A 109 2.56 -23.09 28.93
C GLU A 109 3.78 -23.01 29.86
N ILE A 110 4.52 -21.89 29.83
CA ILE A 110 5.77 -21.74 30.58
C ILE A 110 5.64 -20.89 31.86
N GLY A 111 4.42 -20.49 32.22
CA GLY A 111 4.12 -19.77 33.46
C GLY A 111 4.57 -18.31 33.47
N ILE A 112 4.56 -17.63 32.33
CA ILE A 112 4.92 -16.21 32.16
C ILE A 112 3.66 -15.34 32.09
N GLU A 113 3.68 -14.20 32.76
CA GLU A 113 2.64 -13.18 32.67
C GLU A 113 2.73 -12.44 31.31
N LEU A 114 1.63 -12.37 30.53
CA LEU A 114 1.56 -11.57 29.30
C LEU A 114 0.91 -10.23 29.60
N LEU A 115 1.65 -9.13 29.45
CA LEU A 115 1.15 -7.76 29.64
C LEU A 115 1.11 -7.01 28.31
N VAL A 116 0.03 -6.24 28.12
CA VAL A 116 -0.15 -5.40 26.93
C VAL A 116 0.12 -3.93 27.27
N SER A 117 0.96 -3.27 26.46
CA SER A 117 1.31 -1.86 26.60
C SER A 117 0.09 -0.94 26.42
N LYS A 118 0.03 0.13 27.20
CA LYS A 118 -0.93 1.21 27.03
C LYS A 118 -0.61 2.13 25.85
N ARG A 119 0.59 1.99 25.24
CA ARG A 119 1.09 2.81 24.10
C ARG A 119 1.02 4.31 24.34
N GLU A 120 1.22 4.76 25.55
CA GLU A 120 1.24 6.18 25.87
C GLU A 120 2.55 6.81 25.34
N PRO A 121 2.48 7.84 24.47
CA PRO A 121 3.67 8.54 24.04
C PRO A 121 4.33 9.25 25.21
N HIS A 122 5.64 9.55 25.10
CA HIS A 122 6.27 10.40 26.09
C HIS A 122 5.66 11.79 26.05
N GLN A 123 5.37 12.36 27.23
CA GLN A 123 4.76 13.68 27.37
C GLN A 123 5.48 14.74 26.52
N GLY A 124 4.72 15.46 25.70
CA GLY A 124 5.24 16.48 24.79
C GLY A 124 5.81 15.96 23.47
N LEU A 125 5.82 14.63 23.23
CA LEU A 125 6.25 14.06 21.96
C LEU A 125 5.05 13.52 21.14
N PRO A 126 5.09 13.64 19.81
CA PRO A 126 4.05 13.06 18.95
C PRO A 126 4.09 11.54 18.98
N VAL A 127 2.95 10.92 18.71
CA VAL A 127 2.88 9.49 18.41
C VAL A 127 3.71 9.19 17.16
N ARG A 128 4.58 8.18 17.24
CA ARG A 128 5.44 7.75 16.13
C ARG A 128 5.30 6.25 15.91
N SER A 129 5.35 5.84 14.66
CA SER A 129 5.49 4.44 14.26
C SER A 129 6.52 4.30 13.14
N THR A 130 7.14 3.14 13.02
CA THR A 130 8.06 2.84 11.90
C THR A 130 7.37 3.00 10.55
N THR A 131 6.09 2.64 10.45
CA THR A 131 5.30 2.80 9.22
C THR A 131 5.13 4.28 8.86
N ALA A 132 4.79 5.14 9.84
CA ALA A 132 4.69 6.59 9.62
C ALA A 132 6.03 7.21 9.21
N LEU A 133 7.15 6.80 9.84
CA LEU A 133 8.49 7.29 9.48
C LEU A 133 8.95 6.81 8.10
N ARG A 134 8.57 5.61 7.70
CA ARG A 134 8.80 5.12 6.32
C ARG A 134 7.97 5.88 5.29
N SER A 135 6.81 6.42 5.68
CA SER A 135 5.95 7.27 4.85
C SER A 135 6.41 8.73 4.76
N GLU A 136 7.58 9.12 5.31
CA GLU A 136 8.21 10.42 5.00
C GLU A 136 8.64 10.52 3.52
N CYS A 137 8.63 9.41 2.80
CA CYS A 137 8.66 9.40 1.35
C CYS A 137 7.34 9.99 0.82
N ARG A 138 7.38 11.23 0.33
CA ARG A 138 6.24 11.95 -0.23
C ARG A 138 5.92 11.56 -1.68
N ILE A 139 6.63 10.60 -2.24
CA ILE A 139 6.30 10.08 -3.58
C ILE A 139 4.88 9.51 -3.53
N PRO A 140 3.94 10.05 -4.34
CA PRO A 140 2.54 9.66 -4.32
C PRO A 140 2.31 8.22 -4.77
N PHE A 141 1.12 7.72 -4.47
CA PHE A 141 0.55 6.57 -5.17
C PHE A 141 -0.32 7.03 -6.33
N ARG A 142 -0.60 6.15 -7.28
CA ARG A 142 -1.52 6.39 -8.38
C ARG A 142 -2.64 5.35 -8.38
N LEU A 143 -3.85 5.78 -8.66
CA LEU A 143 -4.95 4.89 -8.99
C LEU A 143 -5.55 5.29 -10.34
N ASP A 144 -5.83 4.32 -11.21
CA ASP A 144 -6.71 4.52 -12.35
C ASP A 144 -8.18 4.39 -11.91
N LEU A 145 -8.98 5.41 -12.14
CA LEU A 145 -10.42 5.38 -11.88
C LEU A 145 -11.16 4.67 -13.01
N ALA A 146 -10.73 4.86 -14.25
CA ALA A 146 -11.31 4.22 -15.42
C ALA A 146 -10.32 4.18 -16.60
N GLY A 147 -10.55 3.29 -17.55
CA GLY A 147 -9.77 3.22 -18.79
C GLY A 147 -8.40 2.57 -18.67
N GLY A 148 -7.98 2.12 -17.48
CA GLY A 148 -6.68 1.46 -17.30
C GLY A 148 -6.49 0.32 -18.30
N TRP A 149 -5.28 0.20 -18.87
CA TRP A 149 -4.83 -0.62 -19.99
C TRP A 149 -4.91 0.07 -21.37
N LEU A 150 -5.68 1.17 -21.56
CA LEU A 150 -5.66 1.92 -22.83
C LEU A 150 -4.33 2.65 -23.07
N ASP A 151 -3.47 2.78 -22.05
CA ASP A 151 -2.09 3.25 -22.17
C ASP A 151 -1.12 2.18 -22.73
N GLN A 152 -1.63 0.99 -23.01
CA GLN A 152 -0.87 -0.10 -23.62
C GLN A 152 -1.19 -0.18 -25.13
N PRO A 153 -0.17 -0.07 -26.02
CA PRO A 153 -0.36 -0.12 -27.45
C PRO A 153 -1.12 -1.34 -27.96
N PHE A 154 -0.92 -2.49 -27.30
CA PHE A 154 -1.60 -3.73 -27.70
C PHE A 154 -3.11 -3.74 -27.37
N VAL A 155 -3.60 -2.74 -26.57
CA VAL A 155 -5.02 -2.49 -26.34
C VAL A 155 -5.49 -1.31 -27.20
N SER A 156 -4.84 -0.14 -27.10
CA SER A 156 -5.27 1.08 -27.77
C SER A 156 -5.24 1.00 -29.31
N GLN A 157 -4.44 0.11 -29.89
CA GLN A 157 -4.48 -0.15 -31.34
C GLN A 157 -5.83 -0.69 -31.81
N HIS A 158 -6.62 -1.33 -30.96
CA HIS A 158 -7.94 -1.85 -31.28
C HIS A 158 -9.03 -0.77 -31.17
N HIS A 159 -8.92 0.09 -30.17
CA HIS A 159 -9.73 1.29 -30.00
C HIS A 159 -9.02 2.26 -29.03
N PRO A 160 -8.74 3.51 -29.45
CA PRO A 160 -8.12 4.52 -28.62
C PRO A 160 -9.11 5.03 -27.57
N GLY A 161 -8.59 5.66 -26.51
CA GLY A 161 -9.45 6.26 -25.49
C GLY A 161 -8.68 6.77 -24.27
N PRO A 162 -9.38 7.40 -23.33
CA PRO A 162 -8.74 7.99 -22.18
C PRO A 162 -8.52 7.00 -21.04
N VAL A 163 -7.49 7.29 -20.25
CA VAL A 163 -7.31 6.75 -18.89
C VAL A 163 -7.53 7.88 -17.90
N ILE A 164 -8.31 7.63 -16.86
CA ILE A 164 -8.58 8.58 -15.78
C ILE A 164 -7.77 8.17 -14.56
N THR A 165 -6.82 9.01 -14.13
CA THR A 165 -5.94 8.70 -12.98
C THR A 165 -6.07 9.76 -11.90
N ILE A 166 -5.83 9.34 -10.64
CA ILE A 166 -5.63 10.23 -9.50
C ILE A 166 -4.27 10.01 -8.87
N SER A 167 -3.64 11.11 -8.42
CA SER A 167 -2.44 11.10 -7.59
C SER A 167 -2.86 11.10 -6.12
N ILE A 168 -2.44 10.10 -5.36
CA ILE A 168 -2.85 9.90 -3.97
C ILE A 168 -1.68 10.25 -3.06
N GLU A 169 -1.91 11.11 -2.06
CA GLU A 169 -0.92 11.39 -1.04
C GLU A 169 -0.53 10.12 -0.30
N PRO A 170 0.76 9.89 -0.05
CA PRO A 170 1.19 8.76 0.76
C PRO A 170 0.69 8.95 2.20
N ASP A 171 -0.04 7.96 2.69
CA ASP A 171 -0.53 7.89 4.06
C ASP A 171 0.02 6.61 4.72
N TYR A 172 0.09 6.61 6.06
CA TYR A 172 0.51 5.44 6.84
C TYR A 172 -0.45 4.25 6.71
N ASP A 173 -1.70 4.49 6.30
CA ASP A 173 -2.68 3.44 6.03
C ASP A 173 -2.44 2.73 4.69
N PHE A 174 -1.74 3.40 3.74
CA PHE A 174 -1.27 2.78 2.52
C PHE A 174 0.08 2.09 2.73
N ASN A 175 0.18 0.86 2.31
CA ASN A 175 1.44 0.14 2.26
C ASN A 175 1.80 -0.20 0.80
N ASP A 176 3.03 -0.68 0.57
CA ASP A 176 3.52 -1.09 -0.76
C ASP A 176 2.84 -2.38 -1.28
N ARG A 177 1.51 -2.47 -1.13
CA ARG A 177 0.74 -3.59 -1.70
C ARG A 177 0.69 -3.48 -3.22
N SER A 178 0.57 -4.62 -3.87
CA SER A 178 0.40 -4.67 -5.33
C SER A 178 -0.88 -3.93 -5.75
N GLY A 179 -0.86 -3.32 -6.93
CA GLY A 179 -2.05 -2.69 -7.53
C GLY A 179 -2.18 -1.18 -7.35
N MET A 180 -1.19 -0.52 -6.71
CA MET A 180 -1.18 0.94 -6.56
C MET A 180 0.05 1.56 -7.24
N SER A 181 0.37 1.15 -8.46
CA SER A 181 1.59 1.56 -9.19
C SER A 181 2.87 1.31 -8.40
N SER A 182 2.90 0.22 -7.64
CA SER A 182 3.99 -0.05 -6.70
C SER A 182 5.34 -0.23 -7.39
N SER A 183 5.40 -0.72 -8.64
CA SER A 183 6.63 -0.81 -9.44
C SER A 183 7.14 0.57 -9.80
N THR A 184 6.31 1.40 -10.42
CA THR A 184 6.63 2.76 -10.87
C THR A 184 6.95 3.67 -9.69
N ARG A 185 6.20 3.55 -8.57
CA ARG A 185 6.50 4.29 -7.34
C ARG A 185 7.86 3.91 -6.77
N LYS A 186 8.24 2.64 -6.77
CA LYS A 186 9.59 2.20 -6.38
C LYS A 186 10.67 2.80 -7.27
N LYS A 187 10.42 2.91 -8.58
CA LYS A 187 11.32 3.59 -9.52
C LYS A 187 11.41 5.10 -9.23
N ALA A 188 10.30 5.76 -8.95
CA ALA A 188 10.30 7.15 -8.52
C ALA A 188 11.11 7.37 -7.22
N ILE A 189 10.98 6.49 -6.23
CA ILE A 189 11.79 6.50 -5.01
C ILE A 189 13.28 6.27 -5.30
N GLN A 190 13.61 5.37 -6.23
CA GLN A 190 15.01 5.17 -6.64
C GLN A 190 15.58 6.43 -7.30
N LEU A 191 14.78 7.09 -8.14
CA LEU A 191 15.18 8.27 -8.91
C LEU A 191 15.28 9.53 -8.02
N TRP A 192 14.25 9.79 -7.21
CA TRP A 192 14.07 11.06 -6.49
C TRP A 192 14.18 10.95 -4.97
N LYS A 193 14.29 9.75 -4.43
CA LYS A 193 14.40 9.45 -2.98
C LYS A 193 13.09 9.72 -2.24
N THR A 194 12.89 10.93 -1.73
CA THR A 194 11.80 11.25 -0.80
C THR A 194 10.66 12.04 -1.44
N ASP A 195 10.93 12.81 -2.49
CA ASP A 195 9.94 13.73 -3.06
C ASP A 195 10.16 13.91 -4.56
N ILE A 196 9.10 14.27 -5.29
CA ILE A 196 9.19 14.67 -6.69
C ILE A 196 9.84 16.06 -6.73
N PRO A 197 10.91 16.27 -7.53
CA PRO A 197 11.55 17.58 -7.62
C PRO A 197 10.61 18.62 -8.24
N GLU A 198 10.87 19.89 -7.96
CA GLU A 198 10.21 20.99 -8.66
C GLU A 198 10.68 21.06 -10.11
N GLY A 199 9.76 21.36 -11.02
CA GLY A 199 10.07 21.48 -12.45
C GLY A 199 8.88 21.26 -13.36
N ASP A 200 9.16 21.11 -14.64
CA ASP A 200 8.14 20.79 -15.65
C ASP A 200 7.56 19.39 -15.38
N THR A 201 6.27 19.35 -15.07
CA THR A 201 5.56 18.13 -14.64
C THR A 201 5.55 17.06 -15.73
N GLU A 202 5.40 17.46 -17.00
CA GLU A 202 5.41 16.50 -18.11
C GLU A 202 6.81 15.93 -18.34
N LEU A 203 7.84 16.75 -18.26
CA LEU A 203 9.23 16.31 -18.37
C LEU A 203 9.60 15.34 -17.23
N LEU A 204 9.17 15.63 -16.00
CA LEU A 204 9.38 14.76 -14.85
C LEU A 204 8.66 13.42 -15.04
N ALA A 205 7.42 13.41 -15.55
CA ALA A 205 6.69 12.18 -15.82
C ALA A 205 7.35 11.37 -16.97
N LYS A 206 7.83 12.01 -18.03
CA LYS A 206 8.61 11.37 -19.10
C LYS A 206 9.94 10.81 -18.60
N THR A 207 10.59 11.51 -17.67
CA THR A 207 11.83 11.05 -17.03
C THR A 207 11.58 9.77 -16.22
N LEU A 208 10.52 9.74 -15.41
CA LEU A 208 10.16 8.56 -14.63
C LEU A 208 9.78 7.39 -15.56
N PHE A 209 8.97 7.63 -16.57
CA PHE A 209 8.59 6.62 -17.57
C PHE A 209 9.81 6.01 -18.27
N SER A 210 10.74 6.86 -18.72
CA SER A 210 11.99 6.42 -19.36
C SER A 210 12.91 5.66 -18.40
N PHE A 211 12.98 6.09 -17.14
CA PHE A 211 13.76 5.40 -16.11
C PHE A 211 13.22 4.01 -15.75
N GLU A 212 11.89 3.85 -15.77
CA GLU A 212 11.24 2.55 -15.57
C GLU A 212 11.41 1.64 -16.79
N ASN A 213 11.44 2.20 -17.98
CA ASN A 213 11.48 1.50 -19.27
C ASN A 213 12.78 1.79 -20.04
N PRO A 214 13.96 1.38 -19.53
CA PRO A 214 15.22 1.58 -20.25
C PRO A 214 15.23 0.83 -21.57
N PRO A 215 16.06 1.26 -22.55
CA PRO A 215 16.19 0.59 -23.84
C PRO A 215 16.42 -0.92 -23.69
N GLY A 216 15.65 -1.74 -24.41
CA GLY A 216 15.69 -3.19 -24.32
C GLY A 216 14.71 -3.81 -23.31
N THR A 217 13.89 -3.02 -22.64
CA THR A 217 12.79 -3.53 -21.80
C THR A 217 11.84 -4.39 -22.62
N LYS A 218 11.65 -5.64 -22.21
CA LYS A 218 10.78 -6.60 -22.91
C LYS A 218 9.29 -6.26 -22.75
N TYR A 219 8.90 -5.83 -21.58
CA TYR A 219 7.51 -5.46 -21.24
C TYR A 219 7.52 -4.01 -20.73
N VAL A 220 7.08 -3.11 -21.59
CA VAL A 220 7.04 -1.67 -21.28
C VAL A 220 5.84 -1.40 -20.36
N SER A 221 6.12 -0.84 -19.16
CA SER A 221 5.06 -0.31 -18.30
C SER A 221 4.35 0.85 -18.97
N GLY A 222 3.03 0.96 -18.81
CA GLY A 222 2.27 2.06 -19.39
C GLY A 222 2.60 3.42 -18.76
N SER A 223 2.40 4.49 -19.48
CA SER A 223 2.75 5.84 -19.02
C SER A 223 1.78 6.40 -17.97
N GLN A 224 0.55 5.84 -17.89
CA GLN A 224 -0.43 6.27 -16.89
C GLN A 224 0.10 6.23 -15.45
N ASP A 225 1.00 5.27 -15.15
CA ASP A 225 1.58 5.11 -13.84
C ASP A 225 2.54 6.25 -13.49
N ALA A 226 3.45 6.58 -14.43
CA ALA A 226 4.38 7.69 -14.26
C ALA A 226 3.64 9.04 -14.20
N ILE A 227 2.67 9.25 -15.09
CA ILE A 227 1.87 10.49 -15.14
C ILE A 227 1.04 10.62 -13.85
N GLY A 228 0.32 9.58 -13.44
CA GLY A 228 -0.53 9.62 -12.24
C GLY A 228 0.24 9.76 -10.92
N ILE A 229 1.53 9.38 -10.87
CA ILE A 229 2.41 9.70 -9.74
C ILE A 229 2.82 11.17 -9.77
N VAL A 230 3.21 11.69 -10.94
CA VAL A 230 3.83 13.02 -11.06
C VAL A 230 2.80 14.15 -11.13
N PHE A 231 1.71 13.97 -11.86
CA PHE A 231 0.67 15.00 -11.98
C PHE A 231 -0.27 14.99 -10.76
N PRO A 232 -0.49 16.15 -10.08
CA PRO A 232 -1.46 16.23 -8.99
C PRO A 232 -2.89 16.16 -9.48
N GLY A 233 -3.84 15.98 -8.57
CA GLY A 233 -5.26 16.02 -8.88
C GLY A 233 -5.79 14.76 -9.55
N VAL A 234 -6.84 14.94 -10.36
CA VAL A 234 -7.40 13.93 -11.26
C VAL A 234 -7.10 14.30 -12.69
N ASN A 235 -6.62 13.34 -13.48
CA ASN A 235 -6.10 13.58 -14.83
C ASN A 235 -6.76 12.65 -15.83
N LYS A 236 -7.22 13.21 -16.96
CA LYS A 236 -7.64 12.47 -18.15
C LYS A 236 -6.47 12.44 -19.13
N LEU A 237 -6.07 11.24 -19.54
CA LEU A 237 -4.95 10.95 -20.40
C LEU A 237 -5.48 10.36 -21.70
N ASP A 238 -5.52 11.13 -22.80
CA ASP A 238 -6.07 10.68 -24.08
C ASP A 238 -5.00 9.94 -24.88
N TYR A 239 -5.21 8.65 -25.14
CA TYR A 239 -4.28 7.80 -25.89
C TYR A 239 -4.75 7.58 -27.32
N GLU A 240 -3.82 7.75 -28.26
CA GLU A 240 -3.98 7.41 -29.67
C GLU A 240 -3.58 5.94 -29.93
N PRO A 241 -4.01 5.35 -31.04
CA PRO A 241 -3.71 3.97 -31.37
C PRO A 241 -2.21 3.67 -31.38
N GLY A 242 -1.77 2.67 -30.63
CA GLY A 242 -0.40 2.20 -30.64
C GLY A 242 0.63 3.11 -29.97
N GLN A 243 0.21 4.13 -29.20
CA GLN A 243 1.11 5.05 -28.52
C GLN A 243 1.21 4.73 -27.03
N TYR A 244 2.44 4.80 -26.48
CA TYR A 244 2.67 4.68 -25.03
C TYR A 244 2.45 6.00 -24.27
N TRP A 245 2.59 7.15 -24.95
CA TRP A 245 2.41 8.47 -24.35
C TRP A 245 1.10 9.10 -24.84
N PRO A 246 0.30 9.71 -23.94
CA PRO A 246 -0.96 10.30 -24.34
C PRO A 246 -0.75 11.50 -25.27
N SER A 247 -1.65 11.69 -26.24
CA SER A 247 -1.69 12.85 -27.13
C SER A 247 -2.12 14.14 -26.40
N ALA A 248 -2.89 13.98 -25.32
CA ALA A 248 -3.31 15.09 -24.46
C ALA A 248 -3.42 14.65 -22.99
N ILE A 249 -3.07 15.57 -22.09
CA ILE A 249 -3.25 15.43 -20.64
C ILE A 249 -4.15 16.57 -20.17
N THR A 250 -5.35 16.24 -19.67
CA THR A 250 -6.27 17.21 -19.09
C THR A 250 -6.26 17.07 -17.58
N ALA A 251 -5.56 17.98 -16.90
CA ALA A 251 -5.47 17.99 -15.43
C ALA A 251 -6.65 18.75 -14.81
N GLN A 252 -7.20 18.22 -13.73
CA GLN A 252 -8.26 18.86 -12.92
C GLN A 252 -7.82 18.89 -11.45
N SER A 253 -7.68 20.11 -10.92
CA SER A 253 -7.27 20.39 -9.54
C SER A 253 -8.31 21.17 -8.73
N ASN A 254 -9.53 21.37 -9.28
CA ASN A 254 -10.59 22.06 -8.57
C ASN A 254 -10.92 21.35 -7.27
N LYS A 255 -10.85 22.09 -6.16
CA LYS A 255 -11.05 21.56 -4.81
C LYS A 255 -12.38 20.80 -4.65
N GLU A 256 -13.47 21.31 -5.21
CA GLU A 256 -14.78 20.68 -5.08
C GLU A 256 -14.85 19.34 -5.81
N VAL A 257 -14.17 19.20 -6.96
CA VAL A 257 -14.09 17.95 -7.72
C VAL A 257 -13.24 16.92 -6.96
N LEU A 258 -12.09 17.33 -6.42
CA LEU A 258 -11.24 16.43 -5.64
C LEU A 258 -11.91 15.99 -4.34
N ASP A 259 -12.52 16.93 -3.61
CA ASP A 259 -13.29 16.62 -2.39
C ASP A 259 -14.49 15.69 -2.67
N PHE A 260 -15.10 15.80 -3.87
CA PHE A 260 -16.15 14.89 -4.28
C PHE A 260 -15.63 13.46 -4.45
N ILE A 261 -14.50 13.28 -5.13
CA ILE A 261 -13.90 11.95 -5.30
C ILE A 261 -13.48 11.38 -3.93
N GLU A 262 -12.77 12.15 -3.11
CA GLU A 262 -12.27 11.72 -1.79
C GLU A 262 -13.40 11.24 -0.87
N ARG A 263 -14.53 11.94 -0.84
CA ARG A 263 -15.68 11.60 0.02
C ARG A 263 -16.34 10.29 -0.35
N HIS A 264 -16.29 9.89 -1.62
CA HIS A 264 -17.05 8.76 -2.12
C HIS A 264 -16.19 7.55 -2.51
N LEU A 265 -14.85 7.66 -2.40
CA LEU A 265 -13.92 6.60 -2.76
C LEU A 265 -13.39 5.89 -1.52
N TRP A 266 -13.58 4.57 -1.47
CA TRP A 266 -13.26 3.73 -0.31
C TRP A 266 -12.41 2.55 -0.74
N PHE A 267 -11.39 2.19 0.06
CA PHE A 267 -10.44 1.13 -0.25
C PHE A 267 -10.52 0.01 0.77
N ILE A 268 -10.80 -1.19 0.31
CA ILE A 268 -10.75 -2.44 1.09
C ILE A 268 -9.47 -3.16 0.76
N THR A 269 -8.71 -3.50 1.78
CA THR A 269 -7.48 -4.26 1.64
C THR A 269 -7.77 -5.71 1.25
N LEU A 270 -7.19 -6.18 0.16
CA LEU A 270 -7.23 -7.58 -0.28
C LEU A 270 -5.92 -8.30 0.05
N SER A 271 -5.91 -9.61 -0.12
CA SER A 271 -4.69 -10.42 -0.05
C SER A 271 -3.66 -9.95 -1.09
N PRO A 272 -2.35 -10.08 -0.83
CA PRO A 272 -1.33 -9.87 -1.84
C PRO A 272 -1.52 -10.81 -3.03
N ARG A 273 -1.04 -10.39 -4.21
CA ARG A 273 -1.01 -11.26 -5.40
C ARG A 273 -0.24 -12.54 -5.12
N ASN A 274 -0.73 -13.64 -5.66
CA ASN A 274 0.02 -14.90 -5.69
C ASN A 274 1.25 -14.75 -6.61
N GLY A 275 2.36 -15.38 -6.27
CA GLY A 275 3.61 -15.31 -7.06
C GLY A 275 3.51 -15.90 -8.48
N SER A 276 2.49 -16.72 -8.76
CA SER A 276 2.19 -17.28 -10.09
C SER A 276 1.17 -16.46 -10.88
N TYR A 277 0.74 -15.30 -10.37
CA TYR A 277 -0.27 -14.47 -11.03
C TYR A 277 0.24 -13.87 -12.33
N ASP A 278 -0.45 -14.16 -13.43
CA ASP A 278 -0.22 -13.59 -14.76
C ASP A 278 -1.56 -13.08 -15.34
N VAL A 279 -1.71 -11.76 -15.39
CA VAL A 279 -2.91 -11.11 -15.94
C VAL A 279 -3.01 -11.28 -17.46
N LEU A 280 -1.89 -11.52 -18.13
CA LEU A 280 -1.82 -11.64 -19.60
C LEU A 280 -1.97 -13.08 -20.09
N ALA A 281 -2.09 -14.08 -19.21
CA ALA A 281 -2.18 -15.49 -19.60
C ALA A 281 -3.41 -15.79 -20.48
N ASP A 282 -4.57 -15.17 -20.17
CA ASP A 282 -5.80 -15.27 -20.95
C ASP A 282 -6.32 -13.87 -21.26
N THR A 283 -6.31 -13.46 -22.53
CA THR A 283 -6.78 -12.14 -22.94
C THR A 283 -7.80 -12.23 -24.07
N ALA A 284 -8.81 -11.38 -24.04
CA ALA A 284 -9.82 -11.23 -25.09
C ALA A 284 -9.79 -9.80 -25.65
N ILE A 285 -8.61 -9.37 -26.12
CA ILE A 285 -8.38 -8.02 -26.63
C ILE A 285 -8.92 -7.91 -28.03
N ASN A 286 -9.95 -7.07 -28.22
CA ASN A 286 -10.59 -6.77 -29.50
C ASN A 286 -11.17 -5.35 -29.47
N ALA A 287 -11.64 -4.88 -30.66
CA ALA A 287 -12.15 -3.51 -30.82
C ALA A 287 -13.41 -3.23 -29.97
N GLU A 288 -14.29 -4.21 -29.80
CA GLU A 288 -15.53 -4.07 -29.03
C GLU A 288 -15.22 -3.88 -27.53
N ASN A 289 -14.38 -4.74 -26.95
CA ASN A 289 -14.00 -4.67 -25.53
C ASN A 289 -13.16 -3.42 -25.25
N ALA A 290 -12.24 -3.05 -26.13
CA ALA A 290 -11.45 -1.82 -26.02
C ALA A 290 -12.34 -0.57 -26.10
N LYS A 291 -13.34 -0.56 -26.99
CA LYS A 291 -14.32 0.52 -27.10
C LYS A 291 -15.17 0.64 -25.83
N ALA A 292 -15.67 -0.47 -25.29
CA ALA A 292 -16.46 -0.47 -24.06
C ALA A 292 -15.65 0.13 -22.89
N LEU A 293 -14.33 -0.16 -22.81
CA LEU A 293 -13.44 0.42 -21.82
C LEU A 293 -13.26 1.94 -22.01
N ALA A 294 -13.09 2.39 -23.26
CA ALA A 294 -12.94 3.81 -23.61
C ALA A 294 -14.22 4.60 -23.31
N ASP A 295 -15.39 4.08 -23.70
CA ASP A 295 -16.69 4.72 -23.45
C ASP A 295 -16.96 4.84 -21.93
N ALA A 296 -16.62 3.80 -21.17
CA ALA A 296 -16.77 3.84 -19.72
C ALA A 296 -15.83 4.89 -19.07
N ALA A 297 -14.62 5.06 -19.58
CA ALA A 297 -13.69 6.07 -19.11
C ALA A 297 -14.16 7.50 -19.39
N LEU A 298 -14.70 7.75 -20.58
CA LEU A 298 -15.32 9.05 -20.94
C LEU A 298 -16.48 9.35 -20.00
N GLY A 299 -17.41 8.40 -19.82
CA GLY A 299 -18.54 8.59 -18.93
C GLY A 299 -18.13 8.80 -17.46
N CYS A 300 -17.06 8.13 -17.01
CA CYS A 300 -16.50 8.34 -15.67
C CYS A 300 -15.95 9.77 -15.49
N TRP A 301 -15.22 10.28 -16.47
CA TRP A 301 -14.70 11.65 -16.47
C TRP A 301 -15.82 12.68 -16.39
N ASP A 302 -16.83 12.56 -17.23
CA ASP A 302 -17.99 13.47 -17.26
C ASP A 302 -18.76 13.44 -15.94
N ALA A 303 -18.97 12.24 -15.37
CA ALA A 303 -19.64 12.06 -14.09
C ALA A 303 -18.87 12.73 -12.94
N ILE A 304 -17.55 12.65 -12.94
CA ILE A 304 -16.66 13.30 -11.95
C ILE A 304 -16.78 14.83 -12.06
N LEU A 305 -16.69 15.39 -13.28
CA LEU A 305 -16.80 16.84 -13.49
C LEU A 305 -18.16 17.39 -13.09
N GLN A 306 -19.23 16.63 -13.35
CA GLN A 306 -20.60 16.99 -12.96
C GLN A 306 -20.90 16.68 -11.49
N LYS A 307 -19.98 16.05 -10.77
CA LYS A 307 -20.18 15.58 -9.39
C LYS A 307 -21.44 14.69 -9.26
N ASN A 308 -21.73 13.90 -10.29
CA ASN A 308 -22.85 12.97 -10.32
C ASN A 308 -22.45 11.61 -9.76
N LEU A 309 -22.75 11.35 -8.50
CA LEU A 309 -22.31 10.17 -7.78
C LEU A 309 -22.83 8.85 -8.39
N ASN A 310 -24.09 8.80 -8.80
CA ASN A 310 -24.67 7.60 -9.41
C ASN A 310 -24.00 7.27 -10.75
N ALA A 311 -23.80 8.27 -11.58
CA ALA A 311 -23.08 8.11 -12.85
C ALA A 311 -21.63 7.73 -12.63
N PHE A 312 -20.95 8.34 -11.62
CA PHE A 312 -19.58 7.98 -11.27
C PHE A 312 -19.47 6.51 -10.87
N GLY A 313 -20.31 6.04 -9.93
CA GLY A 313 -20.33 4.62 -9.54
C GLY A 313 -20.64 3.68 -10.71
N HIS A 314 -21.60 4.06 -11.56
CA HIS A 314 -21.97 3.28 -12.74
C HIS A 314 -20.79 3.12 -13.72
N TYR A 315 -20.15 4.22 -14.16
CA TYR A 315 -19.08 4.16 -15.14
C TYR A 315 -17.77 3.61 -14.55
N PHE A 316 -17.51 3.83 -13.27
CA PHE A 316 -16.41 3.21 -12.55
C PHE A 316 -16.51 1.67 -12.62
N ARG A 317 -17.71 1.12 -12.34
CA ARG A 317 -17.99 -0.31 -12.45
C ARG A 317 -17.94 -0.78 -13.91
N LYS A 318 -18.54 -0.02 -14.86
CA LYS A 318 -18.50 -0.36 -16.30
C LYS A 318 -17.07 -0.46 -16.82
N SER A 319 -16.18 0.43 -16.40
CA SER A 319 -14.76 0.35 -16.73
C SER A 319 -14.14 -0.95 -16.21
N PHE A 320 -14.46 -1.37 -14.99
CA PHE A 320 -13.96 -2.62 -14.43
C PHE A 320 -14.53 -3.85 -15.14
N GLU A 321 -15.82 -3.86 -15.46
CA GLU A 321 -16.46 -4.93 -16.25
C GLU A 321 -15.77 -5.09 -17.62
N ALA A 322 -15.47 -3.97 -18.31
CA ALA A 322 -14.73 -3.99 -19.56
C ALA A 322 -13.27 -4.49 -19.39
N GLN A 323 -12.60 -4.11 -18.29
CA GLN A 323 -11.28 -4.64 -17.96
C GLN A 323 -11.28 -6.15 -17.76
N ILE A 324 -12.28 -6.70 -17.06
CA ILE A 324 -12.39 -8.17 -16.86
C ILE A 324 -12.69 -8.88 -18.18
N GLN A 325 -13.46 -8.26 -19.09
CA GLN A 325 -13.67 -8.82 -20.43
C GLN A 325 -12.37 -8.90 -21.24
N LEU A 326 -11.51 -7.89 -21.13
CA LEU A 326 -10.19 -7.88 -21.78
C LEU A 326 -9.21 -8.85 -21.10
N PHE A 327 -9.25 -8.92 -19.79
CA PHE A 327 -8.29 -9.62 -18.93
C PHE A 327 -9.01 -10.44 -17.84
N PRO A 328 -9.57 -11.62 -18.17
CA PRO A 328 -10.37 -12.41 -17.25
C PRO A 328 -9.64 -12.78 -15.95
N ASN A 329 -8.32 -12.94 -16.00
CA ASN A 329 -7.49 -13.28 -14.86
C ASN A 329 -7.36 -12.15 -13.82
N MET A 330 -7.90 -10.95 -14.06
CA MET A 330 -7.93 -9.87 -13.05
C MET A 330 -8.68 -10.27 -11.80
N VAL A 331 -9.64 -11.18 -11.89
CA VAL A 331 -10.47 -11.66 -10.78
C VAL A 331 -10.29 -13.15 -10.57
N ASN A 332 -10.54 -13.60 -9.35
CA ASN A 332 -10.64 -15.00 -8.95
C ASN A 332 -11.86 -15.17 -8.03
N GLU A 333 -12.14 -16.39 -7.61
CA GLU A 333 -13.29 -16.71 -6.76
C GLU A 333 -13.32 -15.88 -5.46
N GLN A 334 -12.20 -15.78 -4.76
CA GLN A 334 -12.08 -14.99 -3.52
C GLN A 334 -12.35 -13.50 -3.74
N ILE A 335 -11.86 -12.93 -4.84
CA ILE A 335 -12.11 -11.53 -5.20
C ILE A 335 -13.59 -11.32 -5.53
N ASN A 336 -14.20 -12.25 -6.27
CA ASN A 336 -15.63 -12.18 -6.60
C ASN A 336 -16.51 -12.26 -5.34
N GLU A 337 -16.17 -13.13 -4.39
CA GLU A 337 -16.83 -13.20 -3.10
C GLU A 337 -16.72 -11.88 -2.31
N GLN A 338 -15.56 -11.23 -2.35
CA GLN A 338 -15.38 -9.91 -1.72
C GLN A 338 -16.21 -8.83 -2.41
N ILE A 339 -16.27 -8.82 -3.74
CA ILE A 339 -17.11 -7.86 -4.49
C ILE A 339 -18.59 -8.07 -4.14
N GLU A 340 -19.03 -9.32 -4.04
CA GLU A 340 -20.44 -9.65 -3.77
C GLU A 340 -20.91 -9.09 -2.42
N GLN A 341 -20.04 -9.02 -1.41
CA GLN A 341 -20.35 -8.43 -0.10
C GLN A 341 -20.76 -6.95 -0.17
N TYR A 342 -20.31 -6.22 -1.22
CA TYR A 342 -20.56 -4.80 -1.38
C TYR A 342 -21.55 -4.47 -2.50
N ARG A 343 -22.09 -5.46 -3.20
CA ARG A 343 -22.98 -5.29 -4.35
C ARG A 343 -24.21 -4.41 -4.05
N ASP A 344 -24.79 -4.56 -2.87
CA ASP A 344 -25.99 -3.83 -2.45
C ASP A 344 -25.69 -2.51 -1.72
N THR A 345 -24.41 -2.27 -1.37
CA THR A 345 -24.02 -1.10 -0.56
C THR A 345 -23.13 -0.12 -1.31
N ALA A 346 -22.42 -0.56 -2.35
CA ALA A 346 -21.61 0.29 -3.19
C ALA A 346 -22.28 0.57 -4.54
N LEU A 347 -22.15 1.79 -5.04
CA LEU A 347 -22.62 2.22 -6.36
C LEU A 347 -21.71 1.73 -7.50
N GLY A 348 -20.46 1.47 -7.18
CA GLY A 348 -19.47 0.96 -8.11
C GLY A 348 -18.28 0.33 -7.38
N TRP A 349 -17.57 -0.53 -8.10
CA TRP A 349 -16.37 -1.24 -7.59
C TRP A 349 -15.39 -1.51 -8.71
N LYS A 350 -14.11 -1.60 -8.36
CA LYS A 350 -13.04 -2.11 -9.23
C LYS A 350 -11.83 -2.54 -8.40
N LEU A 351 -10.94 -3.30 -9.01
CA LEU A 351 -9.63 -3.58 -8.43
C LEU A 351 -8.62 -2.48 -8.76
N SER A 352 -7.70 -2.23 -7.84
CA SER A 352 -6.58 -1.35 -8.11
C SER A 352 -5.59 -2.00 -9.08
N GLY A 353 -5.20 -1.29 -10.13
CA GLY A 353 -4.20 -1.72 -11.12
C GLY A 353 -4.60 -2.99 -11.88
N ALA A 354 -3.65 -3.90 -12.11
CA ALA A 354 -3.84 -5.10 -12.91
C ALA A 354 -4.63 -6.24 -12.24
N GLY A 355 -5.22 -6.02 -11.08
CA GLY A 355 -6.02 -7.04 -10.39
C GLY A 355 -5.22 -8.12 -9.68
N GLY A 356 -5.87 -9.25 -9.37
CA GLY A 356 -5.25 -10.39 -8.67
C GLY A 356 -4.95 -10.16 -7.19
N GLY A 357 -5.29 -8.98 -6.62
CA GLY A 357 -5.04 -8.61 -5.22
C GLY A 357 -4.86 -7.10 -5.06
N GLY A 358 -4.29 -6.65 -3.94
CA GLY A 358 -4.08 -5.24 -3.64
C GLY A 358 -5.24 -4.61 -2.91
N TYR A 359 -6.05 -3.81 -3.60
CA TYR A 359 -7.23 -3.16 -3.04
C TYR A 359 -8.47 -3.36 -3.92
N LEU A 360 -9.60 -3.63 -3.28
CA LEU A 360 -10.92 -3.41 -3.85
C LEU A 360 -11.30 -1.96 -3.56
N VAL A 361 -11.56 -1.20 -4.61
CA VAL A 361 -11.94 0.20 -4.54
C VAL A 361 -13.43 0.31 -4.79
N LEU A 362 -14.12 1.01 -3.91
CA LEU A 362 -15.57 1.14 -3.90
C LEU A 362 -15.97 2.61 -4.07
N VAL A 363 -17.02 2.87 -4.81
CA VAL A 363 -17.73 4.15 -4.84
C VAL A 363 -18.99 4.02 -4.01
N SER A 364 -19.16 4.83 -2.96
CA SER A 364 -20.31 4.77 -2.06
C SER A 364 -20.72 6.15 -1.56
N ASP A 365 -22.02 6.34 -1.35
CA ASP A 365 -22.62 7.52 -0.70
C ASP A 365 -22.49 7.48 0.83
N LYS A 366 -22.17 6.32 1.40
CA LYS A 366 -22.05 6.08 2.84
C LYS A 366 -20.65 5.57 3.20
N PRO A 367 -20.21 5.85 4.43
CA PRO A 367 -18.98 5.26 4.95
C PRO A 367 -19.03 3.73 4.90
N ILE A 368 -17.95 3.13 4.43
CA ILE A 368 -17.76 1.67 4.42
C ILE A 368 -16.94 1.28 5.65
N PRO A 369 -17.46 0.41 6.53
CA PRO A 369 -16.72 -0.04 7.71
C PRO A 369 -15.37 -0.69 7.35
N ASN A 370 -14.32 -0.35 8.11
CA ASN A 370 -12.95 -0.85 7.93
C ASN A 370 -12.30 -0.51 6.57
N ALA A 371 -12.90 0.40 5.80
CA ALA A 371 -12.30 0.90 4.57
C ALA A 371 -11.40 2.12 4.84
N ILE A 372 -10.42 2.28 3.99
CA ILE A 372 -9.49 3.41 4.00
C ILE A 372 -10.02 4.49 3.06
N GLN A 373 -10.05 5.74 3.50
CA GLN A 373 -10.21 6.90 2.63
C GLN A 373 -8.85 7.48 2.26
N VAL A 374 -8.74 8.01 1.05
CA VAL A 374 -7.50 8.59 0.53
C VAL A 374 -7.61 10.09 0.39
N ARG A 375 -6.47 10.75 0.36
CA ARG A 375 -6.35 12.15 -0.04
C ARG A 375 -5.70 12.23 -1.42
N ILE A 376 -6.31 13.01 -2.29
CA ILE A 376 -5.76 13.30 -3.61
C ILE A 376 -4.75 14.43 -3.46
N ARG A 377 -3.55 14.23 -3.99
CA ARG A 377 -2.51 15.26 -3.99
C ARG A 377 -2.98 16.49 -4.79
N ARG A 378 -2.86 17.65 -4.19
CA ARG A 378 -3.24 18.94 -4.76
C ARG A 378 -2.04 19.68 -5.31
#